data_b1521faee3b2e18197da79069fb497ce
#
_entry.id   b1521faee3b2e18197da79069fb497ce
#
_cell.length_a   1.000
_cell.length_b   1.000
_cell.length_c   1.000
_cell.angle_alpha   90.00
_cell.angle_beta   90.00
_cell.angle_gamma   90.00
#
_symmetry.space_group_name_H-M   'P 1'
#
loop_
_entity.id
_entity.type
_entity.pdbx_description
1 polymer ?
#
loop_
_entity_poly.entity_id
_entity_poly.type
_entity_poly.pdbx_seq_one_letter_code
_entity_poly.pdbx_strand_id
1 'polypeptide(L)'
;MGKRWAAGALLALAVLWAVLAAPPAWAQERSAGRKQAFPAEAPKEKPVAEEEAAGEGLEVVELEEPAAGREDLQAVEAAGVSEEGRDAARWALYRELLAPGEEGRFDGEEPVSRAEAVQALYRLSGILVRVDDCPYPDVPEAYQDAVAWADSVGVSGGVSEGRFAPDSPVTRSQLAVMLHRFAAWRGEDMESCLAVSWEGESVPPYAEEAVNWVLERGLYESMTDRGLYPDLPVSRLQLACILARLQKDRDPLAGELSLPKSGTVSLSRRKHEELDRAVAASARRHGAVGVQAAVIENGAVTDVYYYGWAVQGSVPMSSAHKLRTASLSKVAVGLAAALLREEGAVDYDADIGTYWGVETWKPVTVRSLLSHTSTLLNSERIAWDYAGVKAQLKDPSGYGGGAPGDLRYWSYNNHAFGVLGQTLELASGRYLDDVLEERLLGPLGADCSFAAGELEEPELVTQLYRRGSLGRSVGSQLGVRRWSAPGATGRQFAGGFTASACDCGKLTALLAGDGCFEGVRLMDAASVELMESCEDRAIPGGTAYQALPMRLGSGLYGRERLYYHTGSAYGVYNLLSYDPDAGDGVVVLTTGADGGKDQYDIYAVCGEIARAVYEAIA
;
A
#
# COMPACT_ATOMS: atom_id res chain seq x y z
N MET A 1 55.45 -4.06 -27.00
CA MET A 1 54.51 -2.89 -27.02
C MET A 1 53.16 -3.35 -26.44
N GLY A 2 52.97 -3.46 -25.18
CA GLY A 2 51.74 -4.06 -24.59
C GLY A 2 51.56 -3.84 -23.07
N LYS A 3 52.14 -2.80 -22.49
CA LYS A 3 51.98 -2.54 -21.04
C LYS A 3 51.68 -1.06 -20.64
N ARG A 4 51.33 -0.22 -21.59
CA ARG A 4 51.04 1.24 -21.33
C ARG A 4 49.57 1.64 -21.46
N TRP A 5 48.65 0.75 -21.86
CA TRP A 5 47.20 1.03 -22.02
C TRP A 5 46.34 0.63 -20.82
N ALA A 6 46.82 -0.24 -19.94
CA ALA A 6 46.05 -0.68 -18.76
C ALA A 6 46.05 0.32 -17.59
N ALA A 7 47.05 1.20 -17.51
CA ALA A 7 47.15 2.19 -16.43
C ALA A 7 46.25 3.42 -16.63
N GLY A 8 45.95 3.78 -17.88
CA GLY A 8 45.09 4.92 -18.19
C GLY A 8 43.60 4.68 -17.96
N ALA A 9 43.12 3.45 -18.19
CA ALA A 9 41.72 3.07 -18.00
C ALA A 9 41.35 2.95 -16.52
N LEU A 10 42.24 2.52 -15.66
CA LEU A 10 42.02 2.42 -14.23
C LEU A 10 42.01 3.80 -13.53
N LEU A 11 42.79 4.77 -14.06
CA LEU A 11 42.79 6.15 -13.53
C LEU A 11 41.51 6.91 -13.95
N ALA A 12 40.97 6.66 -15.13
CA ALA A 12 39.73 7.28 -15.60
C ALA A 12 38.50 6.76 -14.84
N LEU A 13 38.46 5.48 -14.50
CA LEU A 13 37.39 4.88 -13.66
C LEU A 13 37.46 5.34 -12.20
N ALA A 14 38.66 5.57 -11.65
CA ALA A 14 38.83 6.07 -10.29
C ALA A 14 38.42 7.56 -10.17
N VAL A 15 38.63 8.37 -11.20
CA VAL A 15 38.22 9.79 -11.23
C VAL A 15 36.70 9.89 -11.42
N LEU A 16 36.09 9.03 -12.23
CA LEU A 16 34.63 9.00 -12.41
C LEU A 16 33.89 8.56 -11.12
N TRP A 17 34.48 7.62 -10.36
CA TRP A 17 33.92 7.17 -9.07
C TRP A 17 34.05 8.24 -7.97
N ALA A 18 35.12 9.05 -7.99
CA ALA A 18 35.31 10.13 -7.04
C ALA A 18 34.40 11.34 -7.31
N VAL A 19 33.93 11.54 -8.54
CA VAL A 19 33.01 12.64 -8.90
C VAL A 19 31.54 12.24 -8.61
N LEU A 20 31.21 10.94 -8.65
CA LEU A 20 29.86 10.44 -8.34
C LEU A 20 29.64 10.19 -6.84
N ALA A 21 30.69 10.20 -6.01
CA ALA A 21 30.60 9.93 -4.57
C ALA A 21 30.70 11.18 -3.68
N ALA A 22 30.79 12.39 -4.24
CA ALA A 22 30.85 13.62 -3.44
C ALA A 22 29.44 14.15 -3.18
N PRO A 23 29.00 14.30 -1.91
CA PRO A 23 27.72 14.93 -1.60
C PRO A 23 27.75 16.42 -1.99
N PRO A 24 26.61 17.00 -2.39
CA PRO A 24 26.54 18.40 -2.78
C PRO A 24 26.93 19.34 -1.64
N ALA A 25 27.47 20.50 -1.95
CA ALA A 25 28.12 21.43 -1.02
C ALA A 25 27.28 21.92 0.16
N TRP A 26 25.95 21.84 0.08
CA TRP A 26 25.04 22.19 1.18
C TRP A 26 25.00 21.17 2.35
N ALA A 27 25.52 19.95 2.15
CA ALA A 27 25.57 18.91 3.17
C ALA A 27 26.77 19.04 4.14
N GLN A 28 27.71 19.92 3.89
CA GLN A 28 28.94 20.06 4.69
C GLN A 28 28.87 21.09 5.82
N GLU A 29 27.88 21.98 5.87
CA GLU A 29 27.83 23.06 6.87
C GLU A 29 27.07 22.71 8.17
N ARG A 30 26.47 21.52 8.33
CA ARG A 30 25.73 21.13 9.55
C ARG A 30 26.45 20.18 10.50
N SER A 31 27.71 19.84 10.29
CA SER A 31 28.44 18.87 11.16
C SER A 31 29.30 19.48 12.27
N ALA A 32 29.23 20.78 12.53
CA ALA A 32 29.99 21.43 13.59
C ALA A 32 29.06 21.97 14.69
N GLY A 33 28.54 21.10 15.56
CA GLY A 33 27.78 21.54 16.72
C GLY A 33 27.27 20.43 17.63
N ARG A 34 28.01 20.16 18.69
CA ARG A 34 27.65 19.42 19.92
C ARG A 34 27.67 17.89 19.92
N LYS A 35 28.83 17.38 20.33
CA LYS A 35 28.94 16.10 21.03
C LYS A 35 28.36 16.27 22.46
N GLN A 36 27.21 15.66 22.74
CA GLN A 36 26.82 15.29 24.09
C GLN A 36 26.63 13.78 24.12
N ALA A 37 27.40 13.13 24.99
CA ALA A 37 27.33 11.70 25.25
C ALA A 37 26.03 11.38 26.02
N PHE A 38 25.27 10.39 25.54
CA PHE A 38 24.18 9.77 26.30
C PHE A 38 24.66 8.49 26.95
N PRO A 39 24.33 8.25 28.23
CA PRO A 39 24.68 7.02 28.92
C PRO A 39 23.78 5.87 28.44
N ALA A 40 24.40 4.71 28.30
CA ALA A 40 23.73 3.45 28.03
C ALA A 40 23.10 2.93 29.32
N GLU A 41 21.75 3.02 29.43
CA GLU A 41 20.94 2.14 30.26
C GLU A 41 19.48 2.27 29.82
N ALA A 42 18.90 1.15 29.36
CA ALA A 42 17.48 1.05 29.02
C ALA A 42 16.65 0.94 30.31
N PRO A 43 15.55 1.70 30.46
CA PRO A 43 14.65 1.55 31.60
C PRO A 43 13.86 0.24 31.48
N LYS A 44 13.82 -0.52 32.56
CA LYS A 44 12.96 -1.68 32.76
C LYS A 44 11.51 -1.21 32.80
N GLU A 45 10.67 -1.73 31.94
CA GLU A 45 9.21 -1.53 32.00
C GLU A 45 8.67 -2.15 33.30
N LYS A 46 7.96 -1.33 34.06
CA LYS A 46 7.11 -1.78 35.16
C LYS A 46 5.76 -2.19 34.58
N PRO A 47 5.08 -3.21 35.13
CA PRO A 47 3.74 -3.57 34.71
C PRO A 47 2.77 -2.41 35.03
N VAL A 48 2.01 -2.00 34.01
CA VAL A 48 0.93 -1.02 34.14
C VAL A 48 -0.24 -1.75 34.79
N ALA A 49 -0.70 -1.21 35.93
CA ALA A 49 -1.91 -1.65 36.60
C ALA A 49 -3.13 -1.37 35.72
N GLU A 50 -4.06 -2.30 35.68
CA GLU A 50 -5.38 -2.15 35.12
C GLU A 50 -6.13 -1.04 35.90
N GLU A 51 -6.38 0.10 35.26
CA GLU A 51 -7.41 1.05 35.67
C GLU A 51 -8.66 0.78 34.84
N GLU A 52 -9.71 0.32 35.53
CA GLU A 52 -11.07 0.26 34.99
C GLU A 52 -11.53 1.66 34.60
N ALA A 53 -11.58 1.96 33.31
CA ALA A 53 -12.28 3.13 32.80
C ALA A 53 -13.72 2.75 32.48
N ALA A 54 -14.62 3.32 33.28
CA ALA A 54 -16.08 3.27 33.11
C ALA A 54 -16.48 3.73 31.71
N GLY A 55 -17.43 3.00 31.12
CA GLY A 55 -17.97 3.29 29.80
C GLY A 55 -18.61 4.68 29.70
N GLU A 56 -18.07 5.50 28.85
CA GLU A 56 -18.81 6.56 28.18
C GLU A 56 -19.11 6.07 26.75
N GLY A 57 -20.41 6.08 26.42
CA GLY A 57 -20.90 5.64 25.12
C GLY A 57 -20.19 6.41 24.01
N LEU A 58 -19.65 5.69 23.05
CA LEU A 58 -19.27 6.25 21.77
C LEU A 58 -20.54 6.83 21.15
N GLU A 59 -20.70 8.16 21.20
CA GLU A 59 -21.59 8.86 20.30
C GLU A 59 -21.18 8.44 18.88
N VAL A 60 -22.11 7.80 18.20
CA VAL A 60 -22.05 7.66 16.75
C VAL A 60 -22.09 9.08 16.20
N VAL A 61 -20.93 9.64 15.88
CA VAL A 61 -20.86 10.84 15.08
C VAL A 61 -21.42 10.42 13.72
N GLU A 62 -22.70 10.75 13.48
CA GLU A 62 -23.24 10.78 12.12
C GLU A 62 -22.25 11.64 11.33
N LEU A 63 -21.59 11.03 10.36
CA LEU A 63 -20.77 11.74 9.39
C LEU A 63 -21.74 12.71 8.72
N GLU A 64 -21.63 14.01 9.04
CA GLU A 64 -22.24 15.04 8.21
C GLU A 64 -21.79 14.73 6.78
N GLU A 65 -22.76 14.43 5.91
CA GLU A 65 -22.51 14.27 4.48
C GLU A 65 -21.73 15.51 4.05
N PRO A 66 -20.54 15.37 3.44
CA PRO A 66 -19.90 16.53 2.85
C PRO A 66 -20.93 17.09 1.85
N ALA A 67 -21.13 18.39 1.89
CA ALA A 67 -22.15 19.11 1.11
C ALA A 67 -21.95 19.07 -0.44
N ALA A 68 -21.22 18.12 -0.98
CA ALA A 68 -21.08 17.77 -2.39
C ALA A 68 -22.12 16.73 -2.79
N GLY A 69 -23.37 17.01 -2.51
CA GLY A 69 -24.52 16.24 -3.01
C GLY A 69 -24.89 16.64 -4.42
N ARG A 70 -25.75 15.88 -5.03
CA ARG A 70 -26.40 15.98 -6.37
C ARG A 70 -26.42 17.35 -7.08
N GLU A 71 -26.27 18.48 -6.38
CA GLU A 71 -26.26 19.83 -6.93
C GLU A 71 -24.97 20.14 -7.70
N ASP A 72 -23.82 19.59 -7.29
CA ASP A 72 -22.52 19.81 -7.96
C ASP A 72 -22.47 19.15 -9.35
N LEU A 73 -23.21 18.06 -9.55
CA LEU A 73 -23.33 17.41 -10.85
C LEU A 73 -24.20 18.22 -11.85
N GLN A 74 -25.13 19.03 -11.36
CA GLN A 74 -25.93 19.93 -12.22
C GLN A 74 -25.13 21.18 -12.62
N ALA A 75 -24.18 21.60 -11.83
CA ALA A 75 -23.34 22.76 -12.07
C ALA A 75 -22.48 22.67 -13.36
N VAL A 76 -22.23 21.44 -13.85
CA VAL A 76 -21.38 21.20 -15.04
C VAL A 76 -22.22 21.13 -16.35
N GLU A 77 -23.55 21.23 -16.30
CA GLU A 77 -24.42 21.15 -17.46
C GLU A 77 -24.51 22.46 -18.27
N ALA A 78 -23.49 23.32 -18.23
CA ALA A 78 -23.44 24.55 -19.02
C ALA A 78 -23.47 24.25 -20.54
N ALA A 79 -24.31 24.97 -21.28
CA ALA A 79 -24.43 24.84 -22.72
C ALA A 79 -23.07 25.14 -23.40
N GLY A 80 -22.62 24.23 -24.27
CA GLY A 80 -21.40 24.42 -25.09
C GLY A 80 -20.18 23.64 -24.66
N VAL A 81 -20.18 22.95 -23.51
CA VAL A 81 -19.08 22.09 -23.06
C VAL A 81 -19.18 20.69 -23.70
N SER A 82 -18.08 20.15 -24.23
CA SER A 82 -18.03 18.79 -24.78
C SER A 82 -18.34 17.74 -23.70
N GLU A 83 -18.72 16.53 -24.09
CA GLU A 83 -18.93 15.42 -23.13
C GLU A 83 -17.67 15.13 -22.32
N GLU A 84 -16.52 15.07 -22.99
CA GLU A 84 -15.21 14.92 -22.34
C GLU A 84 -14.95 16.03 -21.29
N GLY A 85 -15.24 17.27 -21.63
CA GLY A 85 -15.06 18.41 -20.73
C GLY A 85 -15.96 18.34 -19.50
N ARG A 86 -17.23 17.94 -19.67
CA ARG A 86 -18.16 17.75 -18.53
C ARG A 86 -17.68 16.65 -17.60
N ASP A 87 -17.25 15.55 -18.17
CA ASP A 87 -16.76 14.42 -17.39
C ASP A 87 -15.45 14.77 -16.65
N ALA A 88 -14.51 15.42 -17.31
CA ALA A 88 -13.29 15.89 -16.68
C ALA A 88 -13.56 16.87 -15.53
N ALA A 89 -14.50 17.79 -15.70
CA ALA A 89 -14.91 18.73 -14.66
C ALA A 89 -15.55 18.00 -13.46
N ARG A 90 -16.46 17.04 -13.71
CA ARG A 90 -17.05 16.20 -12.67
C ARG A 90 -16.00 15.41 -11.90
N TRP A 91 -15.06 14.78 -12.62
CA TRP A 91 -13.95 14.06 -12.01
C TRP A 91 -13.08 14.98 -11.17
N ALA A 92 -12.72 16.16 -11.66
CA ALA A 92 -11.89 17.11 -10.92
C ALA A 92 -12.57 17.63 -9.64
N LEU A 93 -13.87 17.90 -9.68
CA LEU A 93 -14.67 18.25 -8.50
C LEU A 93 -14.73 17.06 -7.52
N TYR A 94 -15.03 15.89 -8.06
CA TYR A 94 -15.11 14.67 -7.28
C TYR A 94 -13.80 14.33 -6.55
N ARG A 95 -12.68 14.47 -7.24
CA ARG A 95 -11.34 14.31 -6.65
C ARG A 95 -10.93 15.50 -5.77
N GLU A 96 -11.80 16.48 -5.62
CA GLU A 96 -11.52 17.73 -4.92
C GLU A 96 -10.28 18.47 -5.49
N LEU A 97 -9.86 18.16 -6.72
CA LEU A 97 -8.73 18.83 -7.38
C LEU A 97 -9.01 20.29 -7.59
N LEU A 98 -10.25 20.61 -7.97
CA LEU A 98 -10.77 21.97 -8.08
C LEU A 98 -11.97 22.13 -7.15
N ALA A 99 -12.06 23.27 -6.48
CA ALA A 99 -13.22 23.60 -5.66
C ALA A 99 -14.39 24.08 -6.56
N PRO A 100 -15.66 23.89 -6.17
CA PRO A 100 -16.76 24.57 -6.83
C PRO A 100 -16.59 26.09 -6.69
N GLY A 101 -17.04 26.82 -7.71
CA GLY A 101 -17.05 28.28 -7.71
C GLY A 101 -18.22 28.85 -6.91
N GLU A 102 -18.53 30.14 -7.14
CA GLU A 102 -19.65 30.81 -6.47
C GLU A 102 -20.98 30.09 -6.79
N GLU A 103 -21.86 30.00 -5.79
CA GLU A 103 -23.16 29.31 -5.89
C GLU A 103 -23.08 27.82 -6.26
N GLY A 104 -21.93 27.14 -6.01
CA GLY A 104 -21.75 25.72 -6.27
C GLY A 104 -21.57 25.38 -7.78
N ARG A 105 -21.33 26.35 -8.65
CA ARG A 105 -21.10 26.13 -10.09
C ARG A 105 -19.63 25.83 -10.38
N PHE A 106 -19.42 25.04 -11.43
CA PHE A 106 -18.06 24.87 -11.99
C PHE A 106 -17.82 25.96 -13.04
N ASP A 107 -17.19 27.06 -12.64
CA ASP A 107 -16.92 28.19 -13.52
C ASP A 107 -15.74 27.87 -14.46
N GLY A 108 -16.02 27.00 -15.45
CA GLY A 108 -15.01 26.34 -16.28
C GLY A 108 -14.17 27.28 -17.15
N GLU A 109 -14.71 28.44 -17.52
CA GLU A 109 -14.02 29.44 -18.36
C GLU A 109 -13.10 30.36 -17.55
N GLU A 110 -13.26 30.40 -16.21
CA GLU A 110 -12.40 31.23 -15.36
C GLU A 110 -10.93 30.77 -15.41
N PRO A 111 -9.97 31.71 -15.45
CA PRO A 111 -8.55 31.39 -15.41
C PRO A 111 -8.15 30.72 -14.09
N VAL A 112 -7.35 29.67 -14.16
CA VAL A 112 -6.77 29.02 -12.99
C VAL A 112 -5.68 29.88 -12.39
N SER A 113 -5.74 30.09 -11.07
CA SER A 113 -4.65 30.73 -10.33
C SER A 113 -3.47 29.77 -10.08
N ARG A 114 -2.30 30.33 -9.77
CA ARG A 114 -1.10 29.54 -9.44
C ARG A 114 -1.34 28.66 -8.22
N ALA A 115 -2.03 29.18 -7.19
CA ALA A 115 -2.34 28.43 -6.00
C ALA A 115 -3.30 27.27 -6.30
N GLU A 116 -4.36 27.49 -7.11
CA GLU A 116 -5.27 26.42 -7.51
C GLU A 116 -4.58 25.34 -8.34
N ALA A 117 -3.71 25.70 -9.30
CA ALA A 117 -2.98 24.72 -10.09
C ALA A 117 -2.05 23.85 -9.22
N VAL A 118 -1.34 24.45 -8.28
CA VAL A 118 -0.47 23.74 -7.35
C VAL A 118 -1.29 22.89 -6.37
N GLN A 119 -2.42 23.41 -5.88
CA GLN A 119 -3.33 22.66 -5.02
C GLN A 119 -3.89 21.41 -5.72
N ALA A 120 -4.24 21.53 -7.00
CA ALA A 120 -4.70 20.39 -7.79
C ALA A 120 -3.60 19.31 -7.91
N LEU A 121 -2.36 19.71 -8.21
CA LEU A 121 -1.23 18.77 -8.29
C LEU A 121 -0.88 18.17 -6.92
N TYR A 122 -0.97 18.96 -5.84
CA TYR A 122 -0.77 18.46 -4.47
C TYR A 122 -1.80 17.39 -4.11
N ARG A 123 -3.07 17.62 -4.40
CA ARG A 123 -4.13 16.62 -4.17
C ARG A 123 -3.95 15.39 -5.05
N LEU A 124 -3.52 15.59 -6.30
CA LEU A 124 -3.21 14.51 -7.22
C LEU A 124 -1.98 13.69 -6.81
N SER A 125 -1.08 14.27 -6.01
CA SER A 125 0.09 13.56 -5.45
C SER A 125 -0.29 12.48 -4.44
N GLY A 126 -1.50 12.52 -3.89
CA GLY A 126 -1.98 11.60 -2.85
C GLY A 126 -1.31 11.82 -1.48
N ILE A 127 -0.66 12.97 -1.26
CA ILE A 127 -0.02 13.27 0.02
C ILE A 127 -1.09 13.45 1.10
N LEU A 128 -0.98 12.66 2.17
CA LEU A 128 -1.94 12.64 3.29
C LEU A 128 -1.45 13.41 4.52
N VAL A 129 -0.18 13.78 4.56
CA VAL A 129 0.47 14.42 5.71
C VAL A 129 1.13 15.72 5.26
N ARG A 130 1.02 16.75 6.07
CA ARG A 130 1.74 18.02 5.86
C ARG A 130 3.25 17.77 5.79
N VAL A 131 3.92 18.39 4.80
CA VAL A 131 5.34 18.14 4.51
C VAL A 131 6.23 19.15 5.23
N ASP A 132 6.00 20.46 5.04
CA ASP A 132 6.83 21.55 5.55
C ASP A 132 6.05 22.85 5.78
N ASP A 133 6.68 23.85 6.41
CA ASP A 133 6.12 25.20 6.53
C ASP A 133 6.25 25.94 5.20
N CYS A 134 5.21 26.71 4.83
CA CYS A 134 5.21 27.47 3.58
C CYS A 134 6.21 28.64 3.66
N PRO A 135 7.18 28.71 2.71
CA PRO A 135 8.20 29.77 2.73
C PRO A 135 7.71 31.13 2.18
N TYR A 136 6.45 31.22 1.72
CA TYR A 136 5.89 32.39 1.05
C TYR A 136 4.78 33.03 1.89
N PRO A 137 5.00 34.23 2.47
CA PRO A 137 4.02 34.89 3.33
C PRO A 137 2.80 35.45 2.59
N ASP A 138 2.85 35.54 1.25
CA ASP A 138 1.72 35.96 0.42
C ASP A 138 0.73 34.82 0.07
N VAL A 139 0.97 33.59 0.55
CA VAL A 139 0.10 32.44 0.30
C VAL A 139 -0.97 32.33 1.37
N PRO A 140 -2.26 32.33 0.99
CA PRO A 140 -3.36 32.09 1.92
C PRO A 140 -3.25 30.75 2.63
N GLU A 141 -3.72 30.64 3.88
CA GLU A 141 -3.64 29.45 4.72
C GLU A 141 -4.16 28.19 4.01
N ALA A 142 -5.23 28.29 3.24
CA ALA A 142 -5.82 27.18 2.49
C ALA A 142 -4.91 26.52 1.46
N TYR A 143 -3.86 27.23 1.01
CA TYR A 143 -2.92 26.74 -0.01
C TYR A 143 -1.50 26.51 0.52
N GLN A 144 -1.22 26.79 1.79
CA GLN A 144 0.13 26.74 2.34
C GLN A 144 0.75 25.34 2.24
N ASP A 145 -0.01 24.28 2.57
CA ASP A 145 0.50 22.91 2.50
C ASP A 145 0.86 22.51 1.05
N ALA A 146 0.03 22.89 0.09
CA ALA A 146 0.27 22.59 -1.32
C ALA A 146 1.47 23.34 -1.87
N VAL A 147 1.61 24.62 -1.53
CA VAL A 147 2.72 25.46 -2.00
C VAL A 147 4.03 25.06 -1.32
N ALA A 148 4.03 24.75 -0.01
CA ALA A 148 5.20 24.22 0.69
C ALA A 148 5.69 22.91 0.07
N TRP A 149 4.75 22.00 -0.22
CA TRP A 149 5.06 20.76 -0.93
C TRP A 149 5.67 21.02 -2.30
N ALA A 150 5.01 21.85 -3.13
CA ALA A 150 5.46 22.09 -4.51
C ALA A 150 6.86 22.73 -4.57
N ASP A 151 7.18 23.58 -3.60
CA ASP A 151 8.51 24.19 -3.45
C ASP A 151 9.54 23.14 -3.03
N SER A 152 9.20 22.32 -2.02
CA SER A 152 10.11 21.29 -1.48
C SER A 152 10.50 20.21 -2.49
N VAL A 153 9.58 19.85 -3.42
CA VAL A 153 9.80 18.83 -4.46
C VAL A 153 10.17 19.45 -5.83
N GLY A 154 10.24 20.78 -5.92
CA GLY A 154 10.66 21.48 -7.13
C GLY A 154 9.61 21.56 -8.25
N VAL A 155 8.34 21.23 -7.98
CA VAL A 155 7.23 21.32 -8.94
C VAL A 155 6.94 22.78 -9.30
N SER A 156 6.84 23.66 -8.29
CA SER A 156 6.61 25.08 -8.48
C SER A 156 7.19 25.87 -7.31
N GLY A 157 7.96 26.91 -7.56
CA GLY A 157 8.51 27.81 -6.56
C GLY A 157 8.00 29.24 -6.69
N GLY A 158 8.57 30.18 -5.94
CA GLY A 158 8.24 31.59 -5.99
C GLY A 158 8.54 32.25 -7.34
N VAL A 159 7.84 33.34 -7.62
CA VAL A 159 8.12 34.21 -8.79
C VAL A 159 9.29 35.17 -8.52
N SER A 160 9.59 35.40 -7.24
CA SER A 160 10.74 36.14 -6.72
C SER A 160 10.99 35.75 -5.28
N GLU A 161 12.09 36.27 -4.69
CA GLU A 161 12.40 35.98 -3.28
C GLU A 161 11.22 36.36 -2.37
N GLY A 162 10.74 35.35 -1.58
CA GLY A 162 9.65 35.50 -0.64
C GLY A 162 8.27 35.79 -1.23
N ARG A 163 8.06 35.60 -2.56
CA ARG A 163 6.77 35.83 -3.19
C ARG A 163 6.38 34.70 -4.14
N PHE A 164 5.22 34.11 -3.88
CA PHE A 164 4.63 33.05 -4.70
C PHE A 164 3.69 33.57 -5.79
N ALA A 165 2.98 34.67 -5.53
CA ALA A 165 1.92 35.25 -6.35
C ALA A 165 0.72 34.28 -6.54
N PRO A 166 0.02 33.86 -5.45
CA PRO A 166 -1.00 32.80 -5.48
C PRO A 166 -2.15 33.05 -6.44
N ASP A 167 -2.64 34.31 -6.53
CA ASP A 167 -3.80 34.70 -7.33
C ASP A 167 -3.49 34.98 -8.80
N SER A 168 -2.21 34.93 -9.20
CA SER A 168 -1.84 35.18 -10.60
C SER A 168 -2.31 34.04 -11.49
N PRO A 169 -2.95 34.32 -12.64
CA PRO A 169 -3.31 33.30 -13.61
C PRO A 169 -2.08 32.50 -14.09
N VAL A 170 -2.25 31.18 -14.24
CA VAL A 170 -1.22 30.30 -14.80
C VAL A 170 -1.32 30.30 -16.32
N THR A 171 -0.20 30.58 -17.00
CA THR A 171 -0.13 30.46 -18.47
C THR A 171 0.08 29.00 -18.90
N ARG A 172 -0.18 28.71 -20.18
CA ARG A 172 0.00 27.37 -20.76
C ARG A 172 1.45 26.90 -20.63
N SER A 173 2.43 27.76 -20.90
CA SER A 173 3.84 27.44 -20.74
C SER A 173 4.22 27.18 -19.28
N GLN A 174 3.69 27.96 -18.33
CA GLN A 174 3.93 27.74 -16.90
C GLN A 174 3.31 26.43 -16.41
N LEU A 175 2.07 26.12 -16.83
CA LEU A 175 1.43 24.86 -16.48
C LEU A 175 2.19 23.66 -17.07
N ALA A 176 2.67 23.75 -18.32
CA ALA A 176 3.50 22.70 -18.91
C ALA A 176 4.73 22.38 -18.04
N VAL A 177 5.43 23.41 -17.55
CA VAL A 177 6.57 23.23 -16.64
C VAL A 177 6.17 22.58 -15.32
N MET A 178 5.04 22.96 -14.73
CA MET A 178 4.54 22.34 -13.50
C MET A 178 4.20 20.86 -13.72
N LEU A 179 3.51 20.53 -14.81
CA LEU A 179 3.14 19.14 -15.16
C LEU A 179 4.38 18.29 -15.45
N HIS A 180 5.34 18.82 -16.21
CA HIS A 180 6.58 18.14 -16.53
C HIS A 180 7.38 17.80 -15.26
N ARG A 181 7.55 18.78 -14.36
CA ARG A 181 8.23 18.57 -13.08
C ARG A 181 7.47 17.63 -12.15
N PHE A 182 6.14 17.71 -12.14
CA PHE A 182 5.31 16.80 -11.39
C PHE A 182 5.43 15.35 -11.87
N ALA A 183 5.44 15.14 -13.19
CA ALA A 183 5.64 13.82 -13.77
C ALA A 183 7.06 13.29 -13.49
N ALA A 184 8.09 14.12 -13.60
CA ALA A 184 9.46 13.76 -13.26
C ALA A 184 9.60 13.39 -11.76
N TRP A 185 8.96 14.16 -10.87
CA TRP A 185 8.90 13.83 -9.44
C TRP A 185 8.22 12.50 -9.18
N ARG A 186 7.20 12.13 -9.98
CA ARG A 186 6.51 10.82 -9.91
C ARG A 186 7.29 9.67 -10.53
N GLY A 187 8.46 9.92 -11.11
CA GLY A 187 9.28 8.91 -11.77
C GLY A 187 8.76 8.47 -13.13
N GLU A 188 7.98 9.34 -13.82
CA GLU A 188 7.51 9.04 -15.18
C GLU A 188 8.66 9.15 -16.20
N ASP A 189 8.50 8.48 -17.35
CA ASP A 189 9.42 8.65 -18.47
C ASP A 189 9.38 10.09 -19.00
N MET A 190 10.51 10.77 -18.96
CA MET A 190 10.66 12.16 -19.34
C MET A 190 11.26 12.34 -20.75
N GLU A 191 11.61 11.25 -21.45
CA GLU A 191 12.12 11.35 -22.81
C GLU A 191 11.04 11.89 -23.75
N SER A 192 11.37 12.92 -24.50
CA SER A 192 10.54 13.49 -25.57
C SER A 192 11.31 13.48 -26.87
N CYS A 193 10.72 12.89 -27.91
CA CYS A 193 11.29 12.82 -29.25
C CYS A 193 10.82 13.96 -30.15
N LEU A 194 9.85 14.77 -29.70
CA LEU A 194 9.32 15.88 -30.49
C LEU A 194 10.16 17.15 -30.28
N ALA A 195 10.66 17.69 -31.38
CA ALA A 195 11.09 19.09 -31.46
C ALA A 195 10.01 19.84 -32.26
N VAL A 196 9.01 20.35 -31.57
CA VAL A 196 7.92 21.09 -32.24
C VAL A 196 8.36 22.52 -32.46
N SER A 197 8.49 22.95 -33.73
CA SER A 197 8.63 24.36 -34.08
C SER A 197 7.26 24.90 -34.48
N TRP A 198 6.76 25.88 -33.77
CA TRP A 198 5.51 26.55 -34.09
C TRP A 198 5.84 27.79 -34.95
N GLU A 199 5.33 27.80 -36.20
CA GLU A 199 5.51 28.97 -37.07
C GLU A 199 4.78 30.19 -36.45
N GLY A 200 5.51 31.21 -36.09
CA GLY A 200 4.99 32.49 -35.62
C GLY A 200 4.76 32.62 -34.11
N GLU A 201 5.01 31.56 -33.30
CA GLU A 201 4.90 31.61 -31.85
C GLU A 201 6.25 31.27 -31.17
N SER A 202 6.65 32.09 -30.20
CA SER A 202 7.86 31.86 -29.42
C SER A 202 7.52 31.25 -28.08
N VAL A 203 7.78 29.95 -27.91
CA VAL A 203 7.76 29.32 -26.58
C VAL A 203 8.95 29.89 -25.78
N PRO A 204 8.73 30.32 -24.51
CA PRO A 204 9.83 30.74 -23.67
C PRO A 204 10.88 29.63 -23.51
N PRO A 205 12.20 29.90 -23.61
CA PRO A 205 13.25 28.89 -23.57
C PRO A 205 13.19 27.98 -22.33
N TYR A 206 12.74 28.51 -21.18
CA TYR A 206 12.57 27.71 -19.94
C TYR A 206 11.46 26.66 -20.01
N ALA A 207 10.55 26.75 -20.98
CA ALA A 207 9.38 25.89 -21.11
C ALA A 207 9.43 24.96 -22.34
N GLU A 208 10.42 25.10 -23.24
CA GLU A 208 10.49 24.36 -24.50
C GLU A 208 10.41 22.83 -24.28
N GLU A 209 11.23 22.28 -23.39
CA GLU A 209 11.23 20.85 -23.07
C GLU A 209 9.87 20.39 -22.51
N ALA A 210 9.33 21.13 -21.56
CA ALA A 210 8.05 20.82 -20.93
C ALA A 210 6.88 20.92 -21.89
N VAL A 211 6.88 21.92 -22.78
CA VAL A 211 5.84 22.07 -23.82
C VAL A 211 5.89 20.91 -24.80
N ASN A 212 7.07 20.51 -25.28
CA ASN A 212 7.22 19.35 -26.14
C ASN A 212 6.69 18.07 -25.47
N TRP A 213 7.03 17.88 -24.19
CA TRP A 213 6.59 16.74 -23.40
C TRP A 213 5.06 16.67 -23.26
N VAL A 214 4.37 17.76 -22.92
CA VAL A 214 2.90 17.78 -22.77
C VAL A 214 2.18 17.58 -24.12
N LEU A 215 2.76 18.07 -25.21
CA LEU A 215 2.21 17.90 -26.56
C LEU A 215 2.35 16.47 -27.04
N GLU A 216 3.50 15.85 -26.87
CA GLU A 216 3.74 14.45 -27.25
C GLU A 216 2.78 13.49 -26.54
N ARG A 217 2.42 13.80 -25.30
CA ARG A 217 1.48 13.00 -24.50
C ARG A 217 0.01 13.36 -24.71
N GLY A 218 -0.29 14.26 -25.65
CA GLY A 218 -1.65 14.67 -25.97
C GLY A 218 -2.36 15.44 -24.86
N LEU A 219 -1.61 15.92 -23.83
CA LEU A 219 -2.24 16.61 -22.70
C LEU A 219 -2.88 17.94 -23.11
N TYR A 220 -2.35 18.60 -24.15
CA TYR A 220 -2.84 19.87 -24.69
C TYR A 220 -3.66 19.73 -25.98
N GLU A 221 -4.09 18.53 -26.35
CA GLU A 221 -4.71 18.24 -27.65
C GLU A 221 -5.87 19.18 -27.98
N SER A 222 -6.80 19.38 -27.06
CA SER A 222 -7.98 20.25 -27.28
C SER A 222 -7.68 21.75 -27.18
N MET A 223 -6.44 22.13 -26.85
CA MET A 223 -6.04 23.54 -26.66
C MET A 223 -5.28 24.11 -27.86
N THR A 224 -4.86 23.25 -28.78
CA THR A 224 -3.88 23.61 -29.83
C THR A 224 -4.45 23.66 -31.24
N ASP A 225 -5.77 23.50 -31.42
CA ASP A 225 -6.42 23.53 -32.74
C ASP A 225 -6.14 24.79 -33.58
N ARG A 226 -5.77 25.90 -32.95
CA ARG A 226 -5.48 27.19 -33.60
C ARG A 226 -4.09 27.73 -33.28
N GLY A 227 -3.27 27.01 -32.57
CA GLY A 227 -1.93 27.41 -32.06
C GLY A 227 -1.77 27.17 -30.57
N LEU A 228 -0.51 27.09 -30.12
CA LEU A 228 -0.20 26.85 -28.70
C LEU A 228 -0.57 28.03 -27.81
N TYR A 229 -0.30 29.25 -28.27
CA TYR A 229 -0.47 30.50 -27.50
C TYR A 229 0.10 30.39 -26.07
N PRO A 230 1.42 30.27 -25.90
CA PRO A 230 2.09 29.90 -24.65
C PRO A 230 1.80 30.83 -23.47
N ASP A 231 1.49 32.09 -23.75
CA ASP A 231 1.24 33.12 -22.74
C ASP A 231 -0.24 33.26 -22.36
N LEU A 232 -1.15 32.53 -23.03
CA LEU A 232 -2.56 32.55 -22.64
C LEU A 232 -2.76 31.83 -21.31
N PRO A 233 -3.64 32.38 -20.43
CA PRO A 233 -4.08 31.69 -19.22
C PRO A 233 -4.77 30.36 -19.53
N VAL A 234 -4.58 29.39 -18.64
CA VAL A 234 -5.33 28.11 -18.67
C VAL A 234 -6.64 28.29 -17.91
N SER A 235 -7.76 27.86 -18.48
CA SER A 235 -9.03 27.86 -17.77
C SER A 235 -9.19 26.65 -16.84
N ARG A 236 -10.11 26.73 -15.88
CA ARG A 236 -10.43 25.64 -14.94
C ARG A 236 -10.86 24.36 -15.68
N LEU A 237 -11.66 24.50 -16.75
CA LEU A 237 -12.07 23.36 -17.59
C LEU A 237 -10.87 22.74 -18.32
N GLN A 238 -9.99 23.56 -18.87
CA GLN A 238 -8.77 23.08 -19.51
C GLN A 238 -7.87 22.33 -18.52
N LEU A 239 -7.68 22.87 -17.32
CA LEU A 239 -6.91 22.17 -16.27
C LEU A 239 -7.56 20.82 -15.91
N ALA A 240 -8.87 20.76 -15.74
CA ALA A 240 -9.58 19.50 -15.45
C ALA A 240 -9.34 18.45 -16.55
N CYS A 241 -9.47 18.83 -17.84
CA CYS A 241 -9.20 17.93 -18.97
C CYS A 241 -7.73 17.45 -19.00
N ILE A 242 -6.79 18.35 -18.77
CA ILE A 242 -5.34 18.03 -18.74
C ILE A 242 -5.03 17.03 -17.62
N LEU A 243 -5.56 17.28 -16.42
CA LEU A 243 -5.33 16.40 -15.27
C LEU A 243 -6.00 15.04 -15.44
N ALA A 244 -7.19 14.98 -16.03
CA ALA A 244 -7.88 13.71 -16.35
C ALA A 244 -7.04 12.89 -17.35
N ARG A 245 -6.53 13.51 -18.41
CA ARG A 245 -5.64 12.85 -19.39
C ARG A 245 -4.34 12.38 -18.75
N LEU A 246 -3.73 13.18 -17.89
CA LEU A 246 -2.52 12.81 -17.15
C LEU A 246 -2.74 11.59 -16.25
N GLN A 247 -3.97 11.35 -15.79
CA GLN A 247 -4.32 10.29 -14.84
C GLN A 247 -5.04 9.10 -15.46
N LYS A 248 -5.38 9.10 -16.74
CA LYS A 248 -6.22 8.07 -17.37
C LYS A 248 -5.73 6.63 -17.18
N ASP A 249 -4.43 6.43 -17.10
CA ASP A 249 -3.81 5.11 -16.93
C ASP A 249 -3.53 4.76 -15.44
N ARG A 250 -3.80 5.69 -14.52
CA ARG A 250 -3.54 5.55 -13.09
C ARG A 250 -4.79 5.66 -12.22
N ASP A 251 -5.78 6.39 -12.70
CA ASP A 251 -7.07 6.55 -12.07
C ASP A 251 -8.14 5.93 -12.98
N PRO A 252 -8.73 4.79 -12.60
CA PRO A 252 -9.78 4.15 -13.38
C PRO A 252 -10.92 5.09 -13.72
N LEU A 253 -11.29 6.00 -12.81
CA LEU A 253 -12.35 6.98 -13.04
C LEU A 253 -11.95 8.04 -14.09
N ALA A 254 -10.70 8.46 -14.14
CA ALA A 254 -10.20 9.35 -15.19
C ALA A 254 -10.12 8.62 -16.54
N GLY A 255 -9.82 7.32 -16.55
CA GLY A 255 -9.82 6.48 -17.75
C GLY A 255 -11.21 6.18 -18.30
N GLU A 256 -12.21 5.95 -17.45
CA GLU A 256 -13.60 5.72 -17.84
C GLU A 256 -14.23 6.94 -18.53
N LEU A 257 -13.78 8.14 -18.18
CA LEU A 257 -14.24 9.38 -18.79
C LEU A 257 -13.85 9.52 -20.27
N SER A 258 -12.85 8.75 -20.71
CA SER A 258 -12.32 8.77 -22.08
C SER A 258 -12.67 7.53 -22.92
N LEU A 259 -13.36 6.52 -22.37
CA LEU A 259 -13.72 5.29 -23.08
C LEU A 259 -15.21 5.23 -23.43
N PRO A 260 -15.60 4.75 -24.63
CA PRO A 260 -16.98 4.42 -24.92
C PRO A 260 -17.44 3.25 -24.02
N LYS A 261 -18.63 3.40 -23.44
CA LYS A 261 -19.28 2.46 -22.52
C LYS A 261 -19.32 1.03 -23.08
N SER A 262 -18.35 0.20 -22.74
CA SER A 262 -18.49 -1.25 -22.86
C SER A 262 -17.53 -1.94 -21.90
N GLY A 263 -18.03 -2.32 -20.76
CA GLY A 263 -17.38 -3.18 -19.78
C GLY A 263 -18.20 -3.16 -18.49
N THR A 264 -18.58 -4.32 -18.03
CA THR A 264 -19.24 -4.50 -16.73
C THR A 264 -18.28 -4.04 -15.63
N VAL A 265 -18.45 -2.78 -15.21
CA VAL A 265 -17.89 -2.34 -13.91
C VAL A 265 -18.79 -2.97 -12.86
N SER A 266 -18.26 -3.81 -11.99
CA SER A 266 -19.01 -4.54 -10.95
C SER A 266 -19.66 -3.56 -9.96
N LEU A 267 -18.98 -2.47 -9.60
CA LEU A 267 -19.56 -1.37 -8.83
C LEU A 267 -20.07 -0.24 -9.74
N SER A 268 -21.20 0.37 -9.35
CA SER A 268 -21.64 1.60 -10.02
C SER A 268 -20.59 2.71 -9.77
N ARG A 269 -20.44 3.63 -10.74
CA ARG A 269 -19.56 4.80 -10.62
C ARG A 269 -19.68 5.50 -9.26
N ARG A 270 -20.91 5.68 -8.78
CA ARG A 270 -21.19 6.32 -7.49
C ARG A 270 -20.59 5.54 -6.31
N LYS A 271 -20.68 4.22 -6.33
CA LYS A 271 -20.11 3.37 -5.27
C LYS A 271 -18.57 3.42 -5.27
N HIS A 272 -17.94 3.44 -6.45
CA HIS A 272 -16.49 3.68 -6.57
C HIS A 272 -16.08 5.01 -5.93
N GLU A 273 -16.83 6.06 -6.23
CA GLU A 273 -16.60 7.39 -5.70
C GLU A 273 -16.72 7.46 -4.18
N GLU A 274 -17.73 6.81 -3.62
CA GLU A 274 -17.95 6.72 -2.18
C GLU A 274 -16.81 5.95 -1.49
N LEU A 275 -16.38 4.83 -2.08
CA LEU A 275 -15.27 4.03 -1.56
C LEU A 275 -13.93 4.76 -1.59
N ASP A 276 -13.64 5.43 -2.68
CA ASP A 276 -12.41 6.19 -2.83
C ASP A 276 -12.29 7.27 -1.74
N ARG A 277 -13.40 8.03 -1.50
CA ARG A 277 -13.46 9.01 -0.41
C ARG A 277 -13.30 8.35 0.97
N ALA A 278 -13.94 7.22 1.20
CA ALA A 278 -13.87 6.52 2.48
C ALA A 278 -12.44 6.05 2.77
N VAL A 279 -11.75 5.46 1.80
CA VAL A 279 -10.36 5.03 1.93
C VAL A 279 -9.44 6.23 2.22
N ALA A 280 -9.57 7.32 1.44
CA ALA A 280 -8.80 8.54 1.65
C ALA A 280 -9.09 9.20 3.00
N ALA A 281 -10.35 9.24 3.43
CA ALA A 281 -10.75 9.83 4.71
C ALA A 281 -10.21 9.03 5.89
N SER A 282 -10.30 7.69 5.85
CA SER A 282 -9.74 6.83 6.89
C SER A 282 -8.22 6.95 6.97
N ALA A 283 -7.53 6.95 5.82
CA ALA A 283 -6.09 7.15 5.75
C ALA A 283 -5.65 8.45 6.42
N ARG A 284 -6.32 9.57 6.12
CA ARG A 284 -6.02 10.89 6.73
C ARG A 284 -6.33 10.90 8.22
N ARG A 285 -7.50 10.38 8.65
CA ARG A 285 -7.93 10.36 10.06
C ARG A 285 -6.91 9.63 10.94
N HIS A 286 -6.36 8.53 10.45
CA HIS A 286 -5.41 7.70 11.17
C HIS A 286 -3.94 8.02 10.88
N GLY A 287 -3.66 9.12 10.16
CA GLY A 287 -2.30 9.58 9.89
C GLY A 287 -1.44 8.60 9.10
N ALA A 288 -2.06 7.79 8.22
CA ALA A 288 -1.33 6.85 7.39
C ALA A 288 -0.39 7.59 6.42
N VAL A 289 0.86 7.16 6.33
CA VAL A 289 1.81 7.67 5.34
C VAL A 289 1.50 7.09 3.97
N GLY A 290 1.13 5.82 3.91
CA GLY A 290 0.71 5.15 2.69
C GLY A 290 -0.35 4.09 2.96
N VAL A 291 -1.27 3.91 2.01
CA VAL A 291 -2.38 2.94 2.06
C VAL A 291 -2.56 2.31 0.68
N GLN A 292 -2.85 1.03 0.67
CA GLN A 292 -3.44 0.31 -0.46
C GLN A 292 -4.66 -0.47 0.04
N ALA A 293 -5.73 -0.53 -0.76
CA ALA A 293 -6.92 -1.33 -0.47
C ALA A 293 -7.39 -2.04 -1.74
N ALA A 294 -7.44 -3.36 -1.74
CA ALA A 294 -7.99 -4.17 -2.82
C ALA A 294 -9.39 -4.64 -2.45
N VAL A 295 -10.32 -4.52 -3.39
CA VAL A 295 -11.70 -4.98 -3.31
C VAL A 295 -11.84 -6.28 -4.08
N ILE A 296 -12.51 -7.24 -3.50
CA ILE A 296 -12.80 -8.54 -4.10
C ILE A 296 -14.32 -8.69 -4.18
N GLU A 297 -14.84 -9.00 -5.36
CA GLU A 297 -16.24 -9.33 -5.59
C GLU A 297 -16.36 -10.59 -6.42
N ASN A 298 -17.22 -11.51 -6.00
CA ASN A 298 -17.48 -12.76 -6.72
C ASN A 298 -16.20 -13.55 -7.06
N GLY A 299 -15.22 -13.59 -6.16
CA GLY A 299 -13.96 -14.32 -6.34
C GLY A 299 -12.96 -13.68 -7.30
N ALA A 300 -13.10 -12.38 -7.60
CA ALA A 300 -12.16 -11.62 -8.44
C ALA A 300 -11.76 -10.30 -7.78
N VAL A 301 -10.54 -9.83 -8.04
CA VAL A 301 -10.11 -8.48 -7.64
C VAL A 301 -10.69 -7.48 -8.63
N THR A 302 -11.60 -6.61 -8.17
CA THR A 302 -12.30 -5.66 -9.02
C THR A 302 -11.70 -4.26 -8.98
N ASP A 303 -11.14 -3.85 -7.84
CA ASP A 303 -10.58 -2.52 -7.63
C ASP A 303 -9.40 -2.51 -6.70
N VAL A 304 -8.50 -1.52 -6.87
CA VAL A 304 -7.39 -1.23 -5.95
C VAL A 304 -7.29 0.28 -5.73
N TYR A 305 -7.55 0.72 -4.52
CA TYR A 305 -7.36 2.11 -4.07
C TYR A 305 -6.00 2.28 -3.42
N TYR A 306 -5.34 3.43 -3.62
CA TYR A 306 -4.03 3.72 -3.02
C TYR A 306 -3.83 5.22 -2.79
N TYR A 307 -3.20 5.58 -1.66
CA TYR A 307 -2.96 6.96 -1.25
C TYR A 307 -1.62 7.10 -0.55
N GLY A 308 -1.08 8.33 -0.58
CA GLY A 308 0.10 8.71 0.15
C GLY A 308 1.40 8.27 -0.50
N TRP A 309 2.34 7.79 0.30
CA TRP A 309 3.72 7.58 -0.09
C TRP A 309 4.18 6.14 0.05
N ALA A 310 4.90 5.65 -0.94
CA ALA A 310 5.76 4.47 -0.84
C ALA A 310 7.08 4.83 -0.14
N VAL A 311 7.67 5.99 -0.51
CA VAL A 311 8.79 6.63 0.22
C VAL A 311 8.41 8.08 0.46
N GLN A 312 8.18 8.44 1.71
CA GLN A 312 7.67 9.76 2.09
C GLN A 312 8.53 10.90 1.52
N GLY A 313 7.87 11.82 0.84
CA GLY A 313 8.51 12.98 0.24
C GLY A 313 9.22 12.72 -1.10
N SER A 314 9.25 11.47 -1.62
CA SER A 314 9.97 11.17 -2.86
C SER A 314 9.24 10.21 -3.81
N VAL A 315 8.58 9.15 -3.31
CA VAL A 315 7.92 8.16 -4.16
C VAL A 315 6.46 8.02 -3.74
N PRO A 316 5.50 8.48 -4.56
CA PRO A 316 4.07 8.29 -4.29
C PRO A 316 3.70 6.80 -4.26
N MET A 317 2.66 6.46 -3.49
CA MET A 317 2.10 5.11 -3.48
C MET A 317 1.40 4.82 -4.82
N SER A 318 1.51 3.59 -5.29
CA SER A 318 0.72 3.03 -6.40
C SER A 318 0.19 1.66 -6.03
N SER A 319 -0.69 1.07 -6.86
CA SER A 319 -1.20 -0.29 -6.68
C SER A 319 -0.12 -1.37 -6.78
N ALA A 320 0.97 -1.10 -7.50
CA ALA A 320 2.08 -2.04 -7.71
C ALA A 320 3.05 -2.12 -6.53
N HIS A 321 3.12 -1.08 -5.69
CA HIS A 321 4.08 -1.05 -4.58
C HIS A 321 3.87 -2.21 -3.60
N LYS A 322 4.99 -2.77 -3.12
CA LYS A 322 5.03 -3.93 -2.23
C LYS A 322 5.23 -3.48 -0.78
N LEU A 323 4.34 -3.91 0.09
CA LEU A 323 4.42 -3.67 1.53
C LEU A 323 4.71 -4.98 2.27
N ARG A 324 5.42 -4.87 3.39
CA ARG A 324 5.51 -5.99 4.32
C ARG A 324 4.13 -6.26 4.91
N THR A 325 3.61 -7.46 4.70
CA THR A 325 2.25 -7.83 5.11
C THR A 325 2.14 -8.17 6.60
N ALA A 326 3.28 -8.24 7.30
CA ALA A 326 3.36 -8.65 8.70
C ALA A 326 2.64 -9.99 8.91
N SER A 327 1.76 -10.11 9.90
CA SER A 327 1.14 -11.41 10.23
C SER A 327 0.19 -11.96 9.16
N LEU A 328 -0.16 -11.23 8.10
CA LEU A 328 -0.82 -11.82 6.93
C LEU A 328 0.07 -12.88 6.26
N SER A 329 1.38 -12.85 6.49
CA SER A 329 2.31 -13.93 6.13
C SER A 329 1.84 -15.31 6.57
N LYS A 330 1.07 -15.39 7.66
CA LYS A 330 0.54 -16.64 8.17
C LYS A 330 -0.51 -17.25 7.25
N VAL A 331 -1.24 -16.41 6.51
CA VAL A 331 -2.18 -16.87 5.48
C VAL A 331 -1.40 -17.53 4.34
N ALA A 332 -0.30 -16.92 3.87
CA ALA A 332 0.57 -17.52 2.86
C ALA A 332 1.19 -18.85 3.31
N VAL A 333 1.61 -18.94 4.59
CA VAL A 333 2.07 -20.22 5.18
C VAL A 333 0.94 -21.25 5.23
N GLY A 334 -0.29 -20.82 5.55
CA GLY A 334 -1.48 -21.68 5.55
C GLY A 334 -1.80 -22.23 4.16
N LEU A 335 -1.73 -21.37 3.13
CA LEU A 335 -1.88 -21.78 1.73
C LEU A 335 -0.81 -22.81 1.32
N ALA A 336 0.47 -22.54 1.64
CA ALA A 336 1.55 -23.50 1.38
C ALA A 336 1.34 -24.84 2.10
N ALA A 337 0.86 -24.81 3.35
CA ALA A 337 0.53 -26.03 4.10
C ALA A 337 -0.59 -26.83 3.43
N ALA A 338 -1.65 -26.15 2.94
CA ALA A 338 -2.76 -26.78 2.25
C ALA A 338 -2.31 -27.45 0.93
N LEU A 339 -1.50 -26.75 0.13
CA LEU A 339 -0.93 -27.29 -1.11
C LEU A 339 -0.04 -28.51 -0.86
N LEU A 340 0.85 -28.45 0.13
CA LEU A 340 1.72 -29.58 0.49
C LEU A 340 0.92 -30.76 1.07
N ARG A 341 -0.24 -30.51 1.68
CA ARG A 341 -1.17 -31.57 2.07
C ARG A 341 -1.83 -32.22 0.84
N GLU A 342 -2.25 -31.45 -0.15
CA GLU A 342 -2.75 -31.98 -1.44
C GLU A 342 -1.72 -32.87 -2.14
N GLU A 343 -0.45 -32.47 -2.09
CA GLU A 343 0.68 -33.26 -2.62
C GLU A 343 1.01 -34.50 -1.78
N GLY A 344 0.40 -34.66 -0.60
CA GLY A 344 0.70 -35.75 0.33
C GLY A 344 2.05 -35.62 1.05
N ALA A 345 2.71 -34.46 0.94
CA ALA A 345 3.99 -34.19 1.59
C ALA A 345 3.83 -33.93 3.10
N VAL A 346 2.64 -33.46 3.53
CA VAL A 346 2.35 -33.09 4.91
C VAL A 346 1.02 -33.69 5.36
N ASP A 347 1.03 -34.31 6.55
CA ASP A 347 -0.16 -34.71 7.29
C ASP A 347 -0.41 -33.71 8.43
N TYR A 348 -1.61 -33.13 8.48
CA TYR A 348 -1.97 -32.11 9.47
C TYR A 348 -2.05 -32.65 10.90
N ASP A 349 -2.29 -33.95 11.06
CA ASP A 349 -2.53 -34.59 12.35
C ASP A 349 -1.35 -35.46 12.83
N ALA A 350 -0.33 -35.64 11.99
CA ALA A 350 0.91 -36.29 12.37
C ALA A 350 1.80 -35.38 13.25
N ASP A 351 2.55 -35.98 14.19
CA ASP A 351 3.57 -35.26 14.96
C ASP A 351 4.68 -34.76 14.04
N ILE A 352 4.95 -33.46 14.08
CA ILE A 352 6.00 -32.81 13.28
C ILE A 352 7.40 -33.37 13.51
N GLY A 353 7.61 -34.05 14.65
CA GLY A 353 8.87 -34.75 14.94
C GLY A 353 9.30 -35.70 13.83
N THR A 354 8.35 -36.26 13.07
CA THR A 354 8.60 -37.08 11.87
C THR A 354 9.43 -36.34 10.84
N TYR A 355 9.11 -35.08 10.56
CA TYR A 355 9.82 -34.24 9.57
C TYR A 355 11.14 -33.69 10.10
N TRP A 356 11.24 -33.50 11.44
CA TRP A 356 12.43 -33.02 12.12
C TRP A 356 13.44 -34.14 12.46
N GLY A 357 13.04 -35.41 12.32
CA GLY A 357 13.85 -36.56 12.72
C GLY A 357 14.14 -36.55 14.23
N VAL A 358 13.12 -36.27 15.05
CA VAL A 358 13.21 -36.25 16.52
C VAL A 358 11.91 -36.78 17.13
N GLU A 359 12.00 -37.27 18.37
CA GLU A 359 10.85 -37.47 19.25
C GLU A 359 10.56 -36.13 19.96
N THR A 360 9.36 -35.59 19.76
CA THR A 360 8.94 -34.32 20.39
C THR A 360 8.51 -34.58 21.84
N TRP A 361 8.74 -33.61 22.73
CA TRP A 361 8.28 -33.73 24.12
C TRP A 361 6.76 -33.82 24.25
N LYS A 362 6.03 -33.10 23.39
CA LYS A 362 4.58 -33.22 23.23
C LYS A 362 4.27 -33.40 21.74
N PRO A 363 3.22 -34.14 21.36
CA PRO A 363 2.86 -34.36 19.98
C PRO A 363 2.34 -33.07 19.35
N VAL A 364 3.24 -32.27 18.79
CA VAL A 364 2.90 -31.03 18.04
C VAL A 364 2.54 -31.42 16.61
N THR A 365 1.40 -30.94 16.14
CA THR A 365 0.94 -31.22 14.78
C THR A 365 0.87 -29.95 13.94
N VAL A 366 0.85 -30.06 12.60
CA VAL A 366 0.66 -28.93 11.69
C VAL A 366 -0.64 -28.18 12.03
N ARG A 367 -1.72 -28.92 12.30
CA ARG A 367 -3.02 -28.36 12.75
C ARG A 367 -2.86 -27.50 14.01
N SER A 368 -2.16 -28.02 15.02
CA SER A 368 -1.95 -27.29 16.29
C SER A 368 -1.08 -26.02 16.13
N LEU A 369 -0.17 -26.01 15.16
CA LEU A 369 0.62 -24.83 14.81
C LEU A 369 -0.24 -23.79 14.09
N LEU A 370 -1.02 -24.19 13.08
CA LEU A 370 -1.95 -23.33 12.33
C LEU A 370 -3.01 -22.70 13.25
N SER A 371 -3.54 -23.44 14.22
CA SER A 371 -4.58 -22.98 15.14
C SER A 371 -4.07 -22.28 16.39
N HIS A 372 -2.76 -22.02 16.52
CA HIS A 372 -2.16 -21.42 17.71
C HIS A 372 -2.38 -22.20 19.03
N THR A 373 -2.53 -23.51 18.94
CA THR A 373 -2.74 -24.42 20.08
C THR A 373 -1.57 -25.37 20.33
N SER A 374 -0.43 -25.15 19.71
CA SER A 374 0.76 -26.03 19.79
C SER A 374 1.39 -26.12 21.18
N THR A 375 1.08 -25.22 22.08
CA THR A 375 1.70 -25.04 23.40
C THR A 375 3.21 -24.72 23.37
N LEU A 376 3.83 -24.56 22.19
CA LEU A 376 5.21 -24.08 22.09
C LEU A 376 5.34 -22.69 22.70
N LEU A 377 6.43 -22.43 23.41
CA LEU A 377 6.67 -21.10 23.98
C LEU A 377 6.99 -20.09 22.88
N ASN A 378 6.39 -18.90 22.99
CA ASN A 378 6.63 -17.75 22.13
C ASN A 378 7.63 -16.82 22.82
N SER A 379 8.93 -17.05 22.65
CA SER A 379 9.98 -16.27 23.28
C SER A 379 10.99 -15.77 22.27
N GLU A 380 11.32 -14.48 22.32
CA GLU A 380 12.40 -13.88 21.52
C GLU A 380 13.77 -14.47 21.82
N ARG A 381 13.93 -15.17 22.94
CA ARG A 381 15.16 -15.85 23.35
C ARG A 381 15.35 -17.21 22.69
N ILE A 382 14.29 -17.75 22.06
CA ILE A 382 14.36 -19.04 21.37
C ILE A 382 14.99 -18.83 20.00
N ALA A 383 15.93 -19.69 19.64
CA ALA A 383 16.56 -19.65 18.33
C ALA A 383 15.57 -19.97 17.22
N TRP A 384 15.71 -19.31 16.09
CA TRP A 384 14.88 -19.48 14.88
C TRP A 384 15.55 -20.36 13.83
N ASP A 385 16.79 -20.80 14.12
CA ASP A 385 17.53 -21.72 13.25
C ASP A 385 17.15 -23.17 13.51
N TYR A 386 17.50 -24.03 12.55
CA TYR A 386 17.18 -25.46 12.58
C TYR A 386 17.63 -26.14 13.89
N ALA A 387 18.86 -25.88 14.37
CA ALA A 387 19.42 -26.54 15.54
C ALA A 387 18.69 -26.14 16.83
N GLY A 388 18.38 -24.84 16.96
CA GLY A 388 17.67 -24.30 18.11
C GLY A 388 16.23 -24.80 18.21
N VAL A 389 15.49 -24.80 17.09
CA VAL A 389 14.12 -25.34 17.06
C VAL A 389 14.14 -26.85 17.33
N LYS A 390 15.05 -27.59 16.72
CA LYS A 390 15.20 -29.04 16.96
C LYS A 390 15.52 -29.37 18.41
N ALA A 391 16.30 -28.55 19.10
CA ALA A 391 16.55 -28.69 20.53
C ALA A 391 15.28 -28.39 21.35
N GLN A 392 14.56 -27.32 21.03
CA GLN A 392 13.32 -26.93 21.71
C GLN A 392 12.26 -28.04 21.63
N LEU A 393 12.07 -28.65 20.47
CA LEU A 393 11.07 -29.69 20.28
C LEU A 393 11.25 -30.89 21.21
N LYS A 394 12.48 -31.17 21.66
CA LYS A 394 12.82 -32.26 22.59
C LYS A 394 12.80 -31.86 24.05
N ASP A 395 12.84 -30.55 24.35
CA ASP A 395 13.01 -30.03 25.69
C ASP A 395 11.66 -29.68 26.32
N PRO A 396 11.30 -30.27 27.52
CA PRO A 396 10.07 -29.91 28.21
C PRO A 396 9.95 -28.41 28.50
N SER A 397 11.06 -27.71 28.71
CA SER A 397 11.07 -26.27 28.96
C SER A 397 10.70 -25.42 27.72
N GLY A 398 10.65 -26.02 26.54
CA GLY A 398 10.20 -25.39 25.29
C GLY A 398 8.68 -25.27 25.16
N TYR A 399 7.91 -25.79 26.13
CA TYR A 399 6.45 -25.87 26.06
C TYR A 399 5.77 -25.21 27.25
N GLY A 400 4.59 -24.62 27.00
CA GLY A 400 3.65 -24.19 28.02
C GLY A 400 2.80 -25.34 28.60
N GLY A 401 1.84 -24.99 29.43
CA GLY A 401 0.87 -25.94 29.99
C GLY A 401 -0.05 -26.56 28.93
N GLY A 402 -0.73 -27.64 29.29
CA GLY A 402 -1.77 -28.30 28.48
C GLY A 402 -1.27 -29.21 27.38
N ALA A 403 -2.20 -29.70 26.58
CA ALA A 403 -1.93 -30.57 25.43
C ALA A 403 -2.01 -29.76 24.13
N PRO A 404 -1.12 -30.01 23.16
CA PRO A 404 -1.26 -29.43 21.81
C PRO A 404 -2.61 -29.81 21.18
N GLY A 405 -3.22 -28.87 20.46
CA GLY A 405 -4.54 -29.03 19.85
C GLY A 405 -5.72 -28.63 20.73
N ASP A 406 -5.53 -28.40 22.04
CA ASP A 406 -6.61 -27.99 22.93
C ASP A 406 -6.80 -26.47 22.94
N LEU A 407 -7.95 -25.98 22.46
CA LEU A 407 -8.28 -24.56 22.34
C LEU A 407 -8.23 -23.81 23.69
N ARG A 408 -8.37 -24.50 24.84
CA ARG A 408 -8.20 -23.88 26.17
C ARG A 408 -6.80 -23.31 26.40
N TYR A 409 -5.81 -23.79 25.66
CA TYR A 409 -4.42 -23.35 25.70
C TYR A 409 -4.05 -22.55 24.45
N TRP A 410 -5.06 -22.01 23.75
CA TRP A 410 -4.84 -21.11 22.64
C TRP A 410 -3.98 -19.92 23.06
N SER A 411 -2.94 -19.64 22.29
CA SER A 411 -2.07 -18.50 22.50
C SER A 411 -1.47 -18.09 21.18
N TYR A 412 -1.77 -16.87 20.72
CA TYR A 412 -1.20 -16.35 19.48
C TYR A 412 0.33 -16.45 19.52
N ASN A 413 0.91 -17.14 18.55
CA ASN A 413 2.31 -17.55 18.65
C ASN A 413 3.05 -17.37 17.31
N ASN A 414 3.92 -16.35 17.25
CA ASN A 414 4.76 -16.09 16.09
C ASN A 414 5.82 -17.17 15.91
N HIS A 415 6.43 -17.64 17.00
CA HIS A 415 7.47 -18.67 16.94
C HIS A 415 6.90 -19.98 16.37
N ALA A 416 5.70 -20.37 16.77
CA ALA A 416 5.03 -21.56 16.22
C ALA A 416 4.86 -21.50 14.71
N PHE A 417 4.60 -20.33 14.13
CA PHE A 417 4.54 -20.16 12.68
C PHE A 417 5.92 -20.20 12.01
N GLY A 418 6.97 -19.80 12.70
CA GLY A 418 8.34 -20.06 12.25
C GLY A 418 8.66 -21.55 12.21
N VAL A 419 8.28 -22.28 13.26
CA VAL A 419 8.43 -23.75 13.32
C VAL A 419 7.58 -24.42 12.23
N LEU A 420 6.34 -23.95 11.99
CA LEU A 420 5.48 -24.46 10.93
C LEU A 420 6.14 -24.31 9.56
N GLY A 421 6.57 -23.09 9.18
CA GLY A 421 7.21 -22.89 7.88
C GLY A 421 8.47 -23.76 7.68
N GLN A 422 9.32 -23.86 8.74
CA GLN A 422 10.45 -24.78 8.68
C GLN A 422 10.01 -26.25 8.52
N THR A 423 8.96 -26.67 9.23
CA THR A 423 8.41 -28.03 9.11
C THR A 423 7.95 -28.33 7.68
N LEU A 424 7.25 -27.39 7.06
CA LEU A 424 6.76 -27.51 5.69
C LEU A 424 7.91 -27.62 4.68
N GLU A 425 8.96 -26.80 4.85
CA GLU A 425 10.16 -26.86 4.03
C GLU A 425 10.94 -28.17 4.23
N LEU A 426 11.04 -28.66 5.46
CA LEU A 426 11.70 -29.95 5.74
C LEU A 426 10.91 -31.13 5.16
N ALA A 427 9.58 -31.08 5.25
CA ALA A 427 8.71 -32.12 4.74
C ALA A 427 8.75 -32.22 3.20
N SER A 428 8.78 -31.08 2.50
CA SER A 428 8.78 -31.02 1.04
C SER A 428 10.18 -31.03 0.43
N GLY A 429 11.20 -30.66 1.19
CA GLY A 429 12.55 -30.40 0.66
C GLY A 429 12.66 -29.16 -0.23
N ARG A 430 11.63 -28.30 -0.25
CA ARG A 430 11.51 -27.12 -1.10
C ARG A 430 11.36 -25.86 -0.25
N TYR A 431 11.77 -24.69 -0.77
CA TYR A 431 11.42 -23.41 -0.16
C TYR A 431 9.92 -23.13 -0.31
N LEU A 432 9.30 -22.50 0.68
CA LEU A 432 7.86 -22.17 0.60
C LEU A 432 7.57 -21.15 -0.50
N ASP A 433 8.51 -20.23 -0.78
CA ASP A 433 8.38 -19.32 -1.93
C ASP A 433 8.26 -20.11 -3.25
N ASP A 434 9.08 -21.18 -3.45
CA ASP A 434 9.02 -21.99 -4.65
C ASP A 434 7.71 -22.81 -4.75
N VAL A 435 7.20 -23.31 -3.62
CA VAL A 435 5.90 -24.03 -3.58
C VAL A 435 4.75 -23.08 -3.95
N LEU A 436 4.75 -21.87 -3.38
CA LEU A 436 3.73 -20.88 -3.67
C LEU A 436 3.84 -20.36 -5.10
N GLU A 437 5.06 -20.09 -5.59
CA GLU A 437 5.29 -19.61 -6.96
C GLU A 437 4.76 -20.60 -7.99
N GLU A 438 5.14 -21.86 -7.89
CA GLU A 438 4.73 -22.90 -8.83
C GLU A 438 3.22 -23.13 -8.86
N ARG A 439 2.58 -23.12 -7.68
CA ARG A 439 1.20 -23.56 -7.53
C ARG A 439 0.17 -22.43 -7.52
N LEU A 440 0.53 -21.23 -7.06
CA LEU A 440 -0.38 -20.11 -6.89
C LEU A 440 0.14 -18.80 -7.49
N LEU A 441 1.32 -18.31 -7.08
CA LEU A 441 1.73 -16.95 -7.41
C LEU A 441 1.95 -16.78 -8.92
N GLY A 442 2.66 -17.70 -9.56
CA GLY A 442 2.83 -17.70 -11.02
C GLY A 442 1.50 -17.78 -11.79
N PRO A 443 0.61 -18.75 -11.51
CA PRO A 443 -0.71 -18.79 -12.12
C PRO A 443 -1.60 -17.58 -11.87
N LEU A 444 -1.47 -16.93 -10.70
CA LEU A 444 -2.18 -15.69 -10.34
C LEU A 444 -1.52 -14.43 -10.91
N GLY A 445 -0.30 -14.53 -11.45
CA GLY A 445 0.50 -13.37 -11.83
C GLY A 445 0.74 -12.43 -10.64
N ALA A 446 1.15 -12.97 -9.49
CA ALA A 446 1.38 -12.25 -8.25
C ALA A 446 2.87 -12.32 -7.87
N ASP A 447 3.53 -11.18 -7.68
CA ASP A 447 4.93 -11.09 -7.24
C ASP A 447 4.99 -10.88 -5.73
N CYS A 448 5.23 -11.96 -4.99
CA CYS A 448 5.27 -12.00 -3.54
C CYS A 448 6.40 -12.88 -3.03
N SER A 449 7.00 -12.55 -1.87
CA SER A 449 8.04 -13.40 -1.28
C SER A 449 8.17 -13.20 0.24
N PHE A 450 8.59 -14.25 0.96
CA PHE A 450 9.06 -14.16 2.34
C PHE A 450 10.45 -13.50 2.45
N ALA A 451 11.19 -13.44 1.34
CA ALA A 451 12.50 -12.80 1.24
C ALA A 451 12.39 -11.62 0.25
N ALA A 452 12.08 -10.42 0.73
CA ALA A 452 11.81 -9.25 -0.10
C ALA A 452 12.90 -8.94 -1.15
N GLY A 453 14.13 -9.39 -0.92
CA GLY A 453 15.21 -9.25 -1.90
C GLY A 453 15.15 -10.24 -3.07
N GLU A 454 14.18 -11.16 -3.08
CA GLU A 454 13.94 -12.14 -4.16
C GLU A 454 12.69 -11.79 -5.00
N LEU A 455 12.02 -10.66 -4.72
CA LEU A 455 10.94 -10.15 -5.57
C LEU A 455 11.44 -9.85 -6.98
N GLU A 456 10.57 -9.99 -7.98
CA GLU A 456 10.89 -9.66 -9.37
C GLU A 456 11.11 -8.17 -9.57
N GLU A 457 10.28 -7.34 -8.87
CA GLU A 457 10.33 -5.88 -8.90
C GLU A 457 10.71 -5.30 -7.52
N PRO A 458 11.97 -5.47 -7.06
CA PRO A 458 12.40 -5.06 -5.74
C PRO A 458 12.40 -3.54 -5.53
N GLU A 459 12.44 -2.74 -6.59
CA GLU A 459 12.32 -1.28 -6.56
C GLU A 459 10.94 -0.81 -6.12
N LEU A 460 9.91 -1.65 -6.21
CA LEU A 460 8.55 -1.35 -5.75
C LEU A 460 8.37 -1.55 -4.24
N VAL A 461 9.39 -2.02 -3.50
CA VAL A 461 9.30 -2.21 -2.06
C VAL A 461 9.20 -0.86 -1.34
N THR A 462 8.16 -0.71 -0.53
CA THR A 462 7.92 0.54 0.21
C THR A 462 8.78 0.70 1.44
N GLN A 463 9.01 1.93 1.84
CA GLN A 463 9.56 2.27 3.15
C GLN A 463 8.47 2.15 4.22
N LEU A 464 8.81 1.59 5.38
CA LEU A 464 7.83 1.42 6.45
C LEU A 464 7.99 2.53 7.50
N TYR A 465 6.86 3.11 7.91
CA TYR A 465 6.83 4.22 8.85
C TYR A 465 6.06 3.84 10.13
N ARG A 466 6.47 4.40 11.25
CA ARG A 466 5.81 4.24 12.54
C ARG A 466 5.63 5.61 13.19
N ARG A 467 4.39 6.11 13.24
CA ARG A 467 4.06 7.42 13.80
C ARG A 467 4.95 8.54 13.25
N GLY A 468 5.02 8.66 11.93
CA GLY A 468 5.82 9.68 11.24
C GLY A 468 7.34 9.46 11.24
N SER A 469 7.85 8.41 11.90
CA SER A 469 9.27 8.07 11.89
C SER A 469 9.56 6.84 11.05
N LEU A 470 10.75 6.73 10.49
CA LEU A 470 11.19 5.54 9.76
C LEU A 470 11.15 4.30 10.66
N GLY A 471 10.29 3.35 10.34
CA GLY A 471 10.20 2.05 11.00
C GLY A 471 11.17 1.04 10.40
N ARG A 472 11.26 0.97 9.06
CA ARG A 472 12.20 0.11 8.34
C ARG A 472 12.46 0.65 6.93
N SER A 473 13.73 0.79 6.55
CA SER A 473 14.13 1.26 5.23
C SER A 473 13.93 0.18 4.14
N VAL A 474 13.75 0.59 2.89
CA VAL A 474 13.75 -0.29 1.71
C VAL A 474 14.99 -1.17 1.71
N GLY A 475 16.19 -0.60 1.80
CA GLY A 475 17.44 -1.36 1.79
C GLY A 475 17.53 -2.43 2.87
N SER A 476 16.97 -2.20 4.08
CA SER A 476 16.94 -3.22 5.14
C SER A 476 15.96 -4.35 4.87
N GLN A 477 14.92 -4.11 4.07
CA GLN A 477 13.97 -5.13 3.65
C GLN A 477 14.56 -5.95 2.49
N LEU A 478 15.13 -5.31 1.48
CA LEU A 478 15.81 -5.95 0.35
C LEU A 478 17.08 -6.73 0.77
N GLY A 479 17.64 -6.42 1.93
CA GLY A 479 18.71 -7.21 2.54
C GLY A 479 18.27 -8.59 3.03
N VAL A 480 16.95 -8.86 3.10
CA VAL A 480 16.42 -10.19 3.41
C VAL A 480 16.45 -11.02 2.14
N ARG A 481 17.34 -11.99 2.11
CA ARG A 481 17.52 -12.93 1.01
C ARG A 481 17.11 -14.33 1.44
N ARG A 482 16.94 -15.21 0.46
CA ARG A 482 16.71 -16.64 0.66
C ARG A 482 17.79 -17.24 1.57
N TRP A 483 17.38 -18.08 2.50
CA TRP A 483 18.29 -18.76 3.44
C TRP A 483 19.01 -19.93 2.78
N SER A 484 20.01 -20.49 3.50
CA SER A 484 20.99 -21.43 2.93
C SER A 484 20.42 -22.78 2.45
N ALA A 485 19.31 -23.23 3.02
CA ALA A 485 18.64 -24.47 2.67
C ALA A 485 17.20 -24.45 3.19
N PRO A 486 16.25 -25.22 2.59
CA PRO A 486 14.92 -25.42 3.13
C PRO A 486 14.97 -25.86 4.60
N GLY A 487 14.15 -25.24 5.45
CA GLY A 487 14.09 -25.50 6.88
C GLY A 487 15.22 -24.88 7.72
N ALA A 488 16.14 -24.11 7.12
CA ALA A 488 17.29 -23.56 7.87
C ALA A 488 16.88 -22.49 8.90
N THR A 489 15.81 -21.75 8.68
CA THR A 489 15.30 -20.72 9.59
C THR A 489 13.80 -20.50 9.47
N GLY A 490 13.13 -20.25 10.60
CA GLY A 490 11.70 -19.90 10.65
C GLY A 490 11.41 -18.40 10.71
N ARG A 491 12.45 -17.56 10.69
CA ARG A 491 12.35 -16.14 11.05
C ARG A 491 11.35 -15.33 10.21
N GLN A 492 11.15 -15.66 8.94
CA GLN A 492 10.33 -14.88 8.02
C GLN A 492 8.85 -15.31 7.99
N PHE A 493 8.53 -16.56 8.31
CA PHE A 493 7.20 -17.13 8.12
C PHE A 493 6.10 -16.52 8.99
N ALA A 494 6.46 -15.96 10.15
CA ALA A 494 5.49 -15.28 11.01
C ALA A 494 5.06 -13.88 10.52
N GLY A 495 5.88 -13.24 9.65
CA GLY A 495 5.63 -11.84 9.32
C GLY A 495 6.56 -11.24 8.27
N GLY A 496 7.22 -12.04 7.43
CA GLY A 496 8.19 -11.60 6.40
C GLY A 496 7.63 -11.41 5.02
N PHE A 497 6.46 -11.98 4.72
CA PHE A 497 5.86 -11.92 3.41
C PHE A 497 5.64 -10.48 2.95
N THR A 498 6.05 -10.19 1.72
CA THR A 498 6.01 -8.85 1.11
C THR A 498 5.23 -8.96 -0.20
N ALA A 499 4.22 -8.11 -0.36
CA ALA A 499 3.25 -8.16 -1.46
C ALA A 499 2.57 -6.81 -1.65
N SER A 500 1.90 -6.55 -2.76
CA SER A 500 0.93 -5.48 -2.92
C SER A 500 -0.44 -5.87 -2.37
N ALA A 501 -1.35 -4.90 -2.19
CA ALA A 501 -2.74 -5.22 -1.85
C ALA A 501 -3.43 -6.01 -2.98
N CYS A 502 -3.07 -5.75 -4.24
CA CYS A 502 -3.57 -6.50 -5.39
C CYS A 502 -3.15 -7.97 -5.31
N ASP A 503 -1.87 -8.26 -5.06
CA ASP A 503 -1.38 -9.64 -4.93
C ASP A 503 -2.06 -10.39 -3.77
N CYS A 504 -2.14 -9.76 -2.59
CA CYS A 504 -2.89 -10.31 -1.47
C CYS A 504 -4.38 -10.45 -1.81
N GLY A 505 -4.94 -9.54 -2.61
CA GLY A 505 -6.31 -9.58 -3.13
C GLY A 505 -6.56 -10.83 -3.97
N LYS A 506 -5.64 -11.19 -4.85
CA LYS A 506 -5.74 -12.41 -5.67
C LYS A 506 -5.72 -13.68 -4.81
N LEU A 507 -4.86 -13.74 -3.77
CA LEU A 507 -4.87 -14.84 -2.81
C LEU A 507 -6.17 -14.87 -1.99
N THR A 508 -6.73 -13.71 -1.66
CA THR A 508 -8.01 -13.59 -0.96
C THR A 508 -9.17 -14.01 -1.85
N ALA A 509 -9.19 -13.61 -3.12
CA ALA A 509 -10.17 -13.99 -4.12
C ALA A 509 -10.18 -15.50 -4.36
N LEU A 510 -9.00 -16.14 -4.39
CA LEU A 510 -8.86 -17.59 -4.46
C LEU A 510 -9.56 -18.30 -3.28
N LEU A 511 -9.37 -17.79 -2.05
CA LEU A 511 -10.03 -18.33 -0.86
C LEU A 511 -11.55 -18.06 -0.89
N ALA A 512 -11.97 -16.84 -1.22
CA ALA A 512 -13.38 -16.47 -1.36
C ALA A 512 -14.08 -17.24 -2.50
N GLY A 513 -13.34 -17.66 -3.52
CA GLY A 513 -13.80 -18.46 -4.66
C GLY A 513 -13.65 -19.97 -4.47
N ASP A 514 -13.53 -20.44 -3.23
CA ASP A 514 -13.43 -21.88 -2.92
C ASP A 514 -12.29 -22.59 -3.68
N GLY A 515 -11.12 -21.95 -3.77
CA GLY A 515 -9.94 -22.45 -4.48
C GLY A 515 -9.95 -22.21 -5.99
N CYS A 516 -10.92 -21.44 -6.50
CA CYS A 516 -11.00 -20.99 -7.88
C CYS A 516 -10.66 -19.50 -7.97
N PHE A 517 -9.92 -19.13 -9.02
CA PHE A 517 -9.67 -17.75 -9.39
C PHE A 517 -9.93 -17.59 -10.89
N GLU A 518 -10.78 -16.63 -11.29
CA GLU A 518 -11.18 -16.38 -12.68
C GLU A 518 -11.61 -17.65 -13.44
N GLY A 519 -12.31 -18.55 -12.75
CA GLY A 519 -12.81 -19.82 -13.32
C GLY A 519 -11.77 -20.93 -13.38
N VAL A 520 -10.53 -20.71 -12.94
CA VAL A 520 -9.48 -21.72 -12.87
C VAL A 520 -9.33 -22.23 -11.44
N ARG A 521 -9.44 -23.54 -11.22
CA ARG A 521 -9.19 -24.17 -9.93
C ARG A 521 -7.68 -24.33 -9.70
N LEU A 522 -7.15 -23.68 -8.68
CA LEU A 522 -5.75 -23.72 -8.27
C LEU A 522 -5.54 -24.50 -6.96
N MET A 523 -6.59 -24.63 -6.14
CA MET A 523 -6.61 -25.42 -4.91
C MET A 523 -7.87 -26.29 -4.85
N ASP A 524 -7.78 -27.42 -4.18
CA ASP A 524 -8.95 -28.25 -3.90
C ASP A 524 -9.92 -27.53 -2.95
N ALA A 525 -11.23 -27.59 -3.24
CA ALA A 525 -12.27 -27.05 -2.36
C ALA A 525 -12.18 -27.60 -0.92
N ALA A 526 -11.89 -28.89 -0.78
CA ALA A 526 -11.68 -29.54 0.52
C ALA A 526 -10.48 -28.96 1.30
N SER A 527 -9.50 -28.37 0.63
CA SER A 527 -8.37 -27.69 1.28
C SER A 527 -8.77 -26.33 1.80
N VAL A 528 -9.60 -25.58 1.07
CA VAL A 528 -10.17 -24.31 1.54
C VAL A 528 -11.12 -24.57 2.71
N GLU A 529 -12.04 -25.54 2.60
CA GLU A 529 -12.94 -25.94 3.68
C GLU A 529 -12.15 -26.33 4.96
N LEU A 530 -11.03 -27.04 4.79
CA LEU A 530 -10.16 -27.38 5.93
C LEU A 530 -9.52 -26.13 6.54
N MET A 531 -9.07 -25.16 5.72
CA MET A 531 -8.51 -23.90 6.22
C MET A 531 -9.56 -23.07 6.97
N GLU A 532 -10.82 -23.16 6.58
CA GLU A 532 -11.97 -22.48 7.21
C GLU A 532 -12.51 -23.23 8.45
N SER A 533 -12.10 -24.47 8.66
CA SER A 533 -12.59 -25.26 9.79
C SER A 533 -12.19 -24.65 11.13
N CYS A 534 -13.15 -24.52 12.05
CA CYS A 534 -12.94 -24.00 13.40
C CYS A 534 -13.73 -24.83 14.43
N GLU A 535 -13.33 -24.74 15.71
CA GLU A 535 -14.11 -25.32 16.80
C GLU A 535 -15.37 -24.49 17.08
N ASP A 536 -16.40 -25.11 17.66
CA ASP A 536 -17.71 -24.51 17.99
C ASP A 536 -17.66 -23.45 19.12
N ARG A 537 -16.51 -23.02 19.52
CA ARG A 537 -16.30 -22.01 20.56
C ARG A 537 -15.28 -20.97 20.17
N ALA A 538 -15.49 -19.74 20.63
CA ALA A 538 -14.57 -18.64 20.43
C ALA A 538 -13.22 -18.88 21.13
N ILE A 539 -12.18 -18.20 20.64
CA ILE A 539 -10.86 -18.16 21.29
C ILE A 539 -10.99 -17.60 22.71
N PRO A 540 -10.20 -18.09 23.69
CA PRO A 540 -10.27 -17.60 25.06
C PRO A 540 -10.11 -16.08 25.16
N GLY A 541 -11.09 -15.40 25.78
CA GLY A 541 -11.07 -13.95 25.97
C GLY A 541 -11.43 -13.12 24.73
N GLY A 542 -11.85 -13.75 23.62
CA GLY A 542 -12.23 -13.08 22.38
C GLY A 542 -13.65 -13.42 21.93
N THR A 543 -14.08 -12.79 20.84
CA THR A 543 -15.38 -13.03 20.18
C THR A 543 -15.24 -13.80 18.88
N ALA A 544 -14.02 -13.91 18.33
CA ALA A 544 -13.74 -14.62 17.10
C ALA A 544 -13.46 -16.12 17.35
N TYR A 545 -13.63 -16.93 16.31
CA TYR A 545 -13.27 -18.34 16.28
C TYR A 545 -11.93 -18.53 15.57
N GLN A 546 -11.16 -19.54 15.94
CA GLN A 546 -9.87 -19.84 15.31
C GLN A 546 -10.05 -20.89 14.22
N ALA A 547 -9.76 -20.49 12.98
CA ALA A 547 -9.60 -21.37 11.82
C ALA A 547 -8.10 -21.60 11.49
N LEU A 548 -7.73 -22.05 10.28
CA LEU A 548 -6.37 -22.49 9.95
C LEU A 548 -5.76 -21.68 8.78
N PRO A 549 -5.11 -20.54 8.98
CA PRO A 549 -4.82 -19.82 10.24
C PRO A 549 -5.74 -18.63 10.51
N MET A 550 -6.80 -18.48 9.75
CA MET A 550 -7.71 -17.35 9.80
C MET A 550 -8.47 -17.28 11.12
N ARG A 551 -9.10 -16.15 11.39
CA ARG A 551 -10.14 -15.99 12.40
C ARG A 551 -11.49 -15.88 11.70
N LEU A 552 -12.53 -16.44 12.28
CA LEU A 552 -13.90 -16.26 11.85
C LEU A 552 -14.62 -15.28 12.78
N GLY A 553 -15.16 -14.21 12.20
CA GLY A 553 -16.06 -13.26 12.85
C GLY A 553 -17.50 -13.47 12.37
N SER A 554 -18.46 -13.66 13.29
CA SER A 554 -19.87 -13.76 12.94
C SER A 554 -20.55 -12.40 13.06
N GLY A 555 -21.28 -11.97 12.02
CA GLY A 555 -21.96 -10.67 11.97
C GLY A 555 -21.03 -9.47 11.76
N LEU A 556 -19.75 -9.70 11.50
CA LEU A 556 -18.78 -8.64 11.26
C LEU A 556 -19.06 -7.97 9.89
N TYR A 557 -19.18 -6.64 9.88
CA TYR A 557 -19.55 -5.83 8.71
C TYR A 557 -20.85 -6.30 8.00
N GLY A 558 -21.81 -6.86 8.77
CA GLY A 558 -23.09 -7.36 8.23
C GLY A 558 -23.01 -8.73 7.55
N ARG A 559 -21.84 -9.39 7.54
CA ARG A 559 -21.64 -10.71 6.96
C ARG A 559 -21.80 -11.81 8.01
N GLU A 560 -22.52 -12.88 7.68
CA GLU A 560 -22.77 -14.00 8.62
C GLU A 560 -21.47 -14.72 8.96
N ARG A 561 -20.64 -15.00 7.94
CA ARG A 561 -19.31 -15.60 8.07
C ARG A 561 -18.27 -14.69 7.44
N LEU A 562 -17.35 -14.17 8.21
CA LEU A 562 -16.23 -13.39 7.70
C LEU A 562 -14.92 -13.95 8.22
N TYR A 563 -14.14 -14.55 7.34
CA TYR A 563 -12.78 -14.97 7.68
C TYR A 563 -11.84 -13.78 7.55
N TYR A 564 -10.94 -13.61 8.52
CA TYR A 564 -10.00 -12.50 8.50
C TYR A 564 -8.69 -12.83 9.21
N HIS A 565 -7.64 -12.10 8.84
CA HIS A 565 -6.39 -12.03 9.58
C HIS A 565 -5.87 -10.60 9.60
N THR A 566 -5.27 -10.18 10.73
CA THR A 566 -4.66 -8.86 10.89
C THR A 566 -3.13 -8.95 10.87
N GLY A 567 -2.45 -7.86 10.46
CA GLY A 567 -0.99 -7.79 10.42
C GLY A 567 -0.46 -6.53 11.09
N SER A 568 0.59 -6.67 11.92
CA SER A 568 1.29 -5.52 12.50
C SER A 568 2.76 -5.81 12.72
N ALA A 569 3.61 -4.99 12.11
CA ALA A 569 5.05 -4.95 12.35
C ALA A 569 5.63 -3.64 11.81
N TYR A 570 6.58 -3.03 12.51
CA TYR A 570 7.33 -1.85 12.03
C TYR A 570 6.46 -0.65 11.61
N GLY A 571 5.23 -0.54 12.14
CA GLY A 571 4.29 0.54 11.84
C GLY A 571 3.36 0.28 10.66
N VAL A 572 3.34 -0.94 10.10
CA VAL A 572 2.27 -1.41 9.23
C VAL A 572 1.12 -1.96 10.07
N TYR A 573 -0.11 -1.70 9.64
CA TYR A 573 -1.34 -2.23 10.18
C TYR A 573 -2.20 -2.70 9.01
N ASN A 574 -2.42 -3.99 8.91
CA ASN A 574 -2.96 -4.64 7.73
C ASN A 574 -4.15 -5.52 8.08
N LEU A 575 -5.04 -5.70 7.12
CA LEU A 575 -6.19 -6.60 7.18
C LEU A 575 -6.30 -7.36 5.86
N LEU A 576 -6.63 -8.63 5.97
CA LEU A 576 -7.14 -9.47 4.89
C LEU A 576 -8.43 -10.08 5.42
N SER A 577 -9.54 -9.99 4.66
CA SER A 577 -10.80 -10.62 5.03
C SER A 577 -11.61 -11.03 3.80
N TYR A 578 -12.44 -12.06 3.95
CA TYR A 578 -13.35 -12.52 2.90
C TYR A 578 -14.60 -13.20 3.48
N ASP A 579 -15.68 -13.12 2.71
CA ASP A 579 -16.96 -13.79 2.90
C ASP A 579 -17.06 -14.91 1.85
N PRO A 580 -16.96 -16.20 2.25
CA PRO A 580 -17.01 -17.31 1.29
C PRO A 580 -18.42 -17.51 0.70
N ASP A 581 -19.47 -17.04 1.37
CA ASP A 581 -20.86 -17.21 0.90
C ASP A 581 -21.18 -16.27 -0.28
N ALA A 582 -20.57 -15.07 -0.28
CA ALA A 582 -20.73 -14.09 -1.34
C ALA A 582 -19.58 -14.11 -2.37
N GLY A 583 -18.44 -14.70 -2.04
CA GLY A 583 -17.22 -14.58 -2.84
C GLY A 583 -16.55 -13.21 -2.74
N ASP A 584 -16.88 -12.42 -1.71
CA ASP A 584 -16.46 -11.05 -1.51
C ASP A 584 -15.28 -10.95 -0.55
N GLY A 585 -14.50 -9.88 -0.65
CA GLY A 585 -13.40 -9.66 0.28
C GLY A 585 -12.78 -8.28 0.22
N VAL A 586 -11.89 -8.02 1.16
CA VAL A 586 -11.07 -6.79 1.17
C VAL A 586 -9.68 -7.06 1.75
N VAL A 587 -8.68 -6.49 1.13
CA VAL A 587 -7.32 -6.41 1.67
C VAL A 587 -6.96 -4.96 1.88
N VAL A 588 -6.48 -4.62 3.08
CA VAL A 588 -5.96 -3.29 3.39
C VAL A 588 -4.54 -3.41 3.88
N LEU A 589 -3.61 -2.74 3.21
CA LEU A 589 -2.21 -2.62 3.60
C LEU A 589 -1.89 -1.17 3.90
N THR A 590 -1.28 -0.89 5.07
CA THR A 590 -0.96 0.48 5.48
C THR A 590 0.46 0.60 6.01
N THR A 591 0.99 1.82 6.00
CA THR A 591 2.22 2.17 6.71
C THR A 591 2.07 3.53 7.37
N GLY A 592 2.55 3.66 8.61
CA GLY A 592 2.57 4.91 9.36
C GLY A 592 1.29 5.26 10.13
N ALA A 593 0.21 4.50 9.96
CA ALA A 593 -1.08 4.75 10.61
C ALA A 593 -1.03 4.57 12.14
N ASP A 594 -2.10 5.00 12.82
CA ASP A 594 -2.32 4.71 14.23
C ASP A 594 -2.70 3.25 14.48
N GLY A 595 -2.25 2.71 15.62
CA GLY A 595 -2.43 1.31 16.00
C GLY A 595 -3.68 1.00 16.85
N GLY A 596 -4.69 1.88 16.87
CA GLY A 596 -5.96 1.63 17.58
C GLY A 596 -6.68 0.40 17.02
N LYS A 597 -7.36 -0.37 17.88
CA LYS A 597 -8.05 -1.61 17.52
C LYS A 597 -9.48 -1.63 18.04
N ASP A 598 -10.33 -2.35 17.33
CA ASP A 598 -11.70 -2.67 17.74
C ASP A 598 -11.79 -3.97 18.58
N GLN A 599 -13.00 -4.36 18.93
CA GLN A 599 -13.29 -5.58 19.70
C GLN A 599 -12.94 -6.90 19.00
N TYR A 600 -12.70 -6.88 17.67
CA TYR A 600 -12.28 -8.03 16.88
C TYR A 600 -10.75 -8.07 16.67
N ASP A 601 -10.02 -7.20 17.35
CA ASP A 601 -8.55 -7.02 17.21
C ASP A 601 -8.16 -6.52 15.80
N ILE A 602 -9.08 -5.83 15.11
CA ILE A 602 -8.86 -5.20 13.80
C ILE A 602 -8.44 -3.74 14.02
N TYR A 603 -7.41 -3.31 13.30
CA TYR A 603 -6.91 -1.94 13.36
C TYR A 603 -7.93 -0.96 12.79
N ALA A 604 -8.18 0.16 13.47
CA ALA A 604 -9.25 1.11 13.15
C ALA A 604 -9.19 1.59 11.69
N VAL A 605 -8.01 1.96 11.19
CA VAL A 605 -7.81 2.34 9.79
C VAL A 605 -8.29 1.25 8.81
N CYS A 606 -7.98 -0.01 9.11
CA CYS A 606 -8.40 -1.14 8.27
C CYS A 606 -9.89 -1.44 8.42
N GLY A 607 -10.41 -1.37 9.65
CA GLY A 607 -11.81 -1.67 9.96
C GLY A 607 -12.79 -0.67 9.33
N GLU A 608 -12.44 0.61 9.31
CA GLU A 608 -13.24 1.64 8.64
C GLU A 608 -13.29 1.42 7.12
N ILE A 609 -12.13 1.13 6.49
CA ILE A 609 -12.06 0.84 5.06
C ILE A 609 -12.84 -0.44 4.73
N ALA A 610 -12.63 -1.52 5.50
CA ALA A 610 -13.32 -2.78 5.27
C ALA A 610 -14.85 -2.63 5.39
N ARG A 611 -15.33 -1.89 6.39
CA ARG A 611 -16.76 -1.60 6.56
C ARG A 611 -17.31 -0.90 5.31
N ALA A 612 -16.64 0.17 4.84
CA ALA A 612 -17.08 0.91 3.67
C ALA A 612 -17.12 0.01 2.41
N VAL A 613 -16.13 -0.88 2.25
CA VAL A 613 -16.11 -1.84 1.13
C VAL A 613 -17.29 -2.79 1.22
N TYR A 614 -17.50 -3.48 2.36
CA TYR A 614 -18.59 -4.45 2.50
C TYR A 614 -19.97 -3.81 2.40
N GLU A 615 -20.15 -2.55 2.81
CA GLU A 615 -21.38 -1.79 2.63
C GLU A 615 -21.60 -1.41 1.14
N ALA A 616 -20.55 -1.20 0.38
CA ALA A 616 -20.65 -0.87 -1.03
C ALA A 616 -20.94 -2.06 -1.94
N ILE A 617 -20.40 -3.25 -1.59
CA ILE A 617 -20.57 -4.48 -2.39
C ILE A 617 -21.71 -5.39 -1.89
N ALA A 618 -22.46 -4.94 -0.88
CA ALA A 618 -23.62 -5.66 -0.29
C ALA A 618 -24.84 -5.67 -1.22
#